data_00c3e821cf38cfd40e8408e73473e5b7
#
_entry.id   00c3e821cf38cfd40e8408e73473e5b7
#
_cell.length_a   1.000
_cell.length_b   1.000
_cell.length_c   1.000
_cell.angle_alpha   90.00
_cell.angle_beta   90.00
_cell.angle_gamma   90.00
#
_symmetry.space_group_name_H-M   'P 1'
#
loop_
_entity.id
_entity.type
_entity.pdbx_description
1 polymer ?
#
loop_
_entity_poly.entity_id
_entity_poly.type
_entity_poly.pdbx_seq_one_letter_code
_entity_poly.pdbx_strand_id
1 'polypeptide(L)' 'SKVDMTARLLKLKRDIDNKMAWPKWSPTERWAAQQALNSALDILDEYHY' A
#
# COMPACT_ATOMS: atom_id res chain seq x y z
N SER A 1 -15.06 4.79 -4.16
CA SER A 1 -14.63 5.04 -5.54
C SER A 1 -13.18 4.62 -5.75
N LYS A 2 -12.77 4.52 -7.00
CA LYS A 2 -11.39 4.19 -7.35
C LYS A 2 -10.42 5.20 -6.78
N VAL A 3 -10.77 6.48 -6.84
CA VAL A 3 -9.92 7.55 -6.30
C VAL A 3 -9.72 7.38 -4.80
N ASP A 4 -10.79 7.12 -4.07
CA ASP A 4 -10.71 6.91 -2.62
C ASP A 4 -9.89 5.67 -2.28
N MET A 5 -10.11 4.57 -2.99
CA MET A 5 -9.37 3.33 -2.74
C MET A 5 -7.88 3.50 -3.03
N THR A 6 -7.56 4.19 -4.11
CA THR A 6 -6.17 4.50 -4.45
C THR A 6 -5.51 5.34 -3.35
N ALA A 7 -6.20 6.39 -2.90
CA ALA A 7 -5.68 7.26 -1.84
C ALA A 7 -5.44 6.49 -0.54
N ARG A 8 -6.37 5.59 -0.20
CA ARG A 8 -6.24 4.79 1.02
C ARG A 8 -5.08 3.82 0.95
N LEU A 9 -4.85 3.20 -0.21
CA LEU A 9 -3.71 2.30 -0.39
C LEU A 9 -2.39 3.07 -0.35
N LEU A 10 -2.33 4.24 -0.97
CA LEU A 10 -1.13 5.08 -0.91
C LEU A 10 -0.84 5.55 0.51
N LYS A 11 -1.88 5.88 1.28
CA LYS A 11 -1.71 6.23 2.68
C LYS A 11 -1.16 5.05 3.48
N LEU A 12 -1.67 3.84 3.23
CA LEU A 12 -1.19 2.65 3.91
C LEU A 12 0.30 2.40 3.60
N LYS A 13 0.70 2.54 2.34
CA LYS A 13 2.11 2.43 1.97
C LYS A 13 2.97 3.42 2.74
N ARG A 14 2.55 4.67 2.83
CA ARG A 14 3.27 5.71 3.55
C ARG A 14 3.36 5.38 5.04
N ASP A 15 2.26 4.92 5.64
CA ASP A 15 2.22 4.61 7.06
C ASP A 15 3.14 3.43 7.39
N ILE A 16 3.26 2.45 6.49
CA ILE A 16 4.20 1.35 6.66
C ILE A 16 5.64 1.85 6.60
N ASP A 17 5.95 2.70 5.62
CA ASP A 17 7.30 3.21 5.43
C ASP A 17 7.79 4.03 6.61
N ASN A 18 6.93 4.86 7.19
CA ASN A 18 7.34 5.70 8.32
C ASN A 18 6.98 5.11 9.68
N LYS A 19 6.68 3.80 9.70
CA LYS A 19 6.47 3.01 10.92
C LYS A 19 5.24 3.43 11.72
N MET A 20 4.29 4.09 11.09
CA MET A 20 3.00 4.41 11.70
C MET A 20 2.08 3.18 11.74
N ALA A 21 2.24 2.26 10.77
CA ALA A 21 1.54 0.99 10.74
C ALA A 21 2.57 -0.12 10.91
N TRP A 22 2.24 -1.10 11.74
CA TRP A 22 3.12 -2.22 12.08
C TRP A 22 4.56 -1.79 12.33
N PRO A 23 4.79 -0.95 13.35
CA PRO A 23 6.11 -0.34 13.56
C PRO A 23 7.23 -1.33 13.87
N LYS A 24 6.88 -2.57 14.26
CA LYS A 24 7.87 -3.58 14.62
C LYS A 24 8.31 -4.44 13.45
N TRP A 25 7.73 -4.26 12.27
CA TRP A 25 8.17 -5.00 11.10
C TRP A 25 9.62 -4.65 10.75
N SER A 26 10.36 -5.66 10.31
CA SER A 26 11.72 -5.46 9.83
C SER A 26 11.72 -4.73 8.48
N PRO A 27 12.87 -4.19 8.04
CA PRO A 27 12.97 -3.62 6.69
C PRO A 27 12.56 -4.59 5.60
N THR A 28 12.89 -5.88 5.74
CA THR A 28 12.50 -6.90 4.76
C THR A 28 10.99 -7.09 4.74
N GLU A 29 10.37 -7.12 5.91
CA GLU A 29 8.91 -7.24 5.99
C GLU A 29 8.23 -6.03 5.36
N ARG A 30 8.72 -4.83 5.65
CA ARG A 30 8.18 -3.61 5.04
C ARG A 30 8.32 -3.64 3.52
N TRP A 31 9.47 -4.07 3.03
CA TRP A 31 9.70 -4.18 1.59
C TRP A 31 8.69 -5.13 0.95
N ALA A 32 8.50 -6.31 1.55
CA ALA A 32 7.55 -7.30 1.03
C ALA A 32 6.12 -6.74 1.00
N ALA A 33 5.72 -6.05 2.05
CA ALA A 33 4.40 -5.43 2.13
C ALA A 33 4.22 -4.36 1.03
N GLN A 34 5.27 -3.57 0.75
CA GLN A 34 5.22 -2.58 -0.33
C GLN A 34 5.02 -3.24 -1.69
N GLN A 35 5.68 -4.38 -1.94
CA GLN A 35 5.51 -5.10 -3.20
C GLN A 35 4.06 -5.59 -3.35
N ALA A 36 3.48 -6.13 -2.28
CA ALA A 36 2.08 -6.57 -2.31
C ALA A 36 1.14 -5.40 -2.58
N LEU A 37 1.37 -4.26 -1.94
CA LEU A 37 0.53 -3.08 -2.13
C LEU A 37 0.70 -2.48 -3.53
N ASN A 38 1.90 -2.53 -4.09
CA ASN A 38 2.11 -2.11 -5.47
C ASN A 38 1.29 -2.98 -6.43
N SER A 39 1.24 -4.29 -6.19
CA SER A 39 0.42 -5.19 -7.00
C SER A 39 -1.07 -4.88 -6.83
N ALA A 40 -1.50 -4.57 -5.61
CA ALA A 40 -2.89 -4.18 -5.37
C ALA A 40 -3.25 -2.89 -6.10
N LEU A 41 -2.35 -1.92 -6.12
CA LEU A 41 -2.54 -0.67 -6.87
C LEU A 41 -2.64 -0.92 -8.36
N ASP A 42 -1.81 -1.82 -8.89
CA ASP A 42 -1.86 -2.19 -10.30
C ASP A 42 -3.21 -2.83 -10.66
N ILE A 43 -3.71 -3.73 -9.80
CA ILE A 43 -5.02 -4.35 -10.00
C ILE A 43 -6.12 -3.29 -9.98
N LEU A 44 -6.06 -2.38 -9.02
CA LEU A 44 -7.04 -1.30 -8.92
C LEU A 44 -7.02 -0.40 -10.15
N ASP A 45 -5.84 -0.18 -10.72
CA ASP A 45 -5.68 0.65 -11.91
C ASP A 45 -6.37 0.06 -13.15
N GLU A 46 -6.60 -1.25 -13.16
CA GLU A 46 -7.34 -1.92 -14.24
C GLU A 46 -8.85 -1.69 -14.16
N TYR A 47 -9.34 -1.17 -13.06
CA TYR A 47 -10.77 -0.99 -12.84
C TYR A 47 -11.30 0.18 -13.66
N HIS A 48 -12.35 -0.10 -14.41
CA HIS A 48 -13.08 0.90 -15.20
C HIS A 48 -14.53 0.94 -14.74
N TYR A 49 -15.06 2.13 -14.57
CA TYR A 49 -16.45 2.31 -14.16
C TYR A 49 -17.18 3.34 -14.99
#